data_498aecbe2e0cde420900abc206e43e50
#
_entry.id   498aecbe2e0cde420900abc206e43e50
#
_cell.length_a   1.000
_cell.length_b   1.000
_cell.length_c   1.000
_cell.angle_alpha   90.00
_cell.angle_beta   90.00
_cell.angle_gamma   90.00
#
_symmetry.space_group_name_H-M   'P 1'
#
loop_
_entity.id
_entity.type
_entity.pdbx_description
1 polymer ?
#
loop_
_entity_poly.entity_id
_entity_poly.type
_entity_poly.pdbx_seq_one_letter_code
_entity_poly.pdbx_strand_id
1 'polypeptide(L)'
;MRRGALALVGVLILWPLVAQAQDPLARARQLYNDRRFEAAALAAEEARSPERADAVDLIIARAFLERFRESASQTDLTTARERLRRINPARLNESERTEYLVGLGEDLFLEGASGAAANIFDTLFESPGPLTAAARDRVLDWWATALDREARPRADIDRQPLYQKIRDRMRDELTQNPGSAVASYWLSAAASEQGDHEAAWDAAMAGWVRSAFAEDQGVALRAELDTLVQKLIVPQRARALAQPPEQLQQEWEAFKTHWQR
;
A
#
# COMPACT_ATOMS: atom_id res chain seq x y z
N MET A 1 -42.01 -70.90 -21.46
CA MET A 1 -41.47 -69.81 -20.58
C MET A 1 -40.15 -69.32 -21.19
N ARG A 2 -40.19 -68.21 -21.95
CA ARG A 2 -38.98 -67.62 -22.57
C ARG A 2 -38.66 -66.32 -21.81
N ARG A 3 -37.49 -66.29 -21.15
CA ARG A 3 -36.96 -65.10 -20.47
C ARG A 3 -36.19 -64.28 -21.53
N GLY A 4 -36.67 -63.08 -21.85
CA GLY A 4 -35.96 -62.10 -22.67
C GLY A 4 -35.00 -61.31 -21.78
N ALA A 5 -33.74 -61.31 -22.17
CA ALA A 5 -32.71 -60.46 -21.55
C ALA A 5 -32.70 -59.12 -22.31
N LEU A 6 -33.01 -58.00 -21.60
CA LEU A 6 -32.83 -56.65 -22.08
C LEU A 6 -31.35 -56.25 -21.83
N ALA A 7 -30.60 -56.04 -22.90
CA ALA A 7 -29.28 -55.46 -22.84
C ALA A 7 -29.39 -53.92 -22.80
N LEU A 8 -29.00 -53.31 -21.65
CA LEU A 8 -28.86 -51.87 -21.48
C LEU A 8 -27.53 -51.45 -22.13
N VAL A 9 -27.61 -50.79 -23.28
CA VAL A 9 -26.47 -50.10 -23.92
C VAL A 9 -26.27 -48.75 -23.21
N GLY A 10 -25.28 -48.65 -22.33
CA GLY A 10 -24.88 -47.42 -21.70
C GLY A 10 -24.10 -46.56 -22.71
N VAL A 11 -24.71 -45.46 -23.18
CA VAL A 11 -24.02 -44.43 -23.96
C VAL A 11 -23.18 -43.59 -23.02
N LEU A 12 -21.87 -43.82 -23.00
CA LEU A 12 -20.88 -42.96 -22.34
C LEU A 12 -20.76 -41.65 -23.14
N ILE A 13 -21.43 -40.62 -22.69
CA ILE A 13 -21.26 -39.26 -23.20
C ILE A 13 -19.92 -38.76 -22.63
N LEU A 14 -18.86 -38.82 -23.45
CA LEU A 14 -17.60 -38.11 -23.20
C LEU A 14 -17.84 -36.60 -23.40
N TRP A 15 -18.10 -35.87 -22.31
CA TRP A 15 -18.01 -34.43 -22.35
C TRP A 15 -16.54 -34.02 -22.55
N PRO A 16 -16.21 -33.26 -23.62
CA PRO A 16 -14.87 -32.70 -23.71
C PRO A 16 -14.68 -31.76 -22.52
N LEU A 17 -13.72 -32.08 -21.65
CA LEU A 17 -13.16 -31.11 -20.71
C LEU A 17 -12.57 -29.98 -21.58
N VAL A 18 -13.33 -28.92 -21.77
CA VAL A 18 -12.80 -27.66 -22.26
C VAL A 18 -11.89 -27.18 -21.14
N ALA A 19 -10.60 -27.49 -21.25
CA ALA A 19 -9.58 -26.88 -20.45
C ALA A 19 -9.72 -25.38 -20.68
N GLN A 20 -10.28 -24.65 -19.70
CA GLN A 20 -10.23 -23.20 -19.71
C GLN A 20 -8.75 -22.86 -19.87
N ALA A 21 -8.39 -22.21 -20.97
CA ALA A 21 -7.06 -21.72 -21.19
C ALA A 21 -6.76 -20.78 -20.02
N GLN A 22 -5.94 -21.25 -19.07
CA GLN A 22 -5.52 -20.44 -17.94
C GLN A 22 -4.87 -19.19 -18.50
N ASP A 23 -5.24 -18.02 -17.94
CA ASP A 23 -4.57 -16.76 -18.28
C ASP A 23 -3.06 -16.99 -18.24
N PRO A 24 -2.32 -16.81 -19.35
CA PRO A 24 -0.88 -17.08 -19.37
C PRO A 24 -0.10 -16.27 -18.33
N LEU A 25 -0.66 -15.15 -17.87
CA LEU A 25 -0.07 -14.30 -16.81
C LEU A 25 -0.55 -14.67 -15.40
N ALA A 26 -1.54 -15.56 -15.25
CA ALA A 26 -2.06 -15.96 -13.93
C ALA A 26 -0.96 -16.52 -13.04
N ARG A 27 -0.07 -17.38 -13.59
CA ARG A 27 1.08 -17.92 -12.87
C ARG A 27 2.03 -16.81 -12.39
N ALA A 28 2.35 -15.86 -13.25
CA ALA A 28 3.24 -14.76 -12.91
C ALA A 28 2.64 -13.87 -11.81
N ARG A 29 1.34 -13.54 -11.90
CA ARG A 29 0.60 -12.78 -10.87
C ARG A 29 0.54 -13.54 -9.55
N GLN A 30 0.31 -14.85 -9.57
CA GLN A 30 0.34 -15.67 -8.36
C GLN A 30 1.72 -15.63 -7.70
N LEU A 31 2.79 -15.85 -8.46
CA LEU A 31 4.16 -15.80 -7.94
C LEU A 31 4.50 -14.43 -7.35
N TYR A 32 4.02 -13.34 -7.96
CA TYR A 32 4.14 -11.99 -7.42
C TYR A 32 3.43 -11.86 -6.06
N ASN A 33 2.20 -12.33 -5.97
CA ASN A 33 1.41 -12.30 -4.72
C ASN A 33 2.05 -13.17 -3.61
N ASP A 34 2.71 -14.28 -4.01
CA ASP A 34 3.48 -15.15 -3.11
C ASP A 34 4.87 -14.56 -2.75
N ARG A 35 5.15 -13.30 -3.14
CA ARG A 35 6.42 -12.59 -2.94
C ARG A 35 7.64 -13.27 -3.57
N ARG A 36 7.42 -14.10 -4.58
CA ARG A 36 8.47 -14.79 -5.36
C ARG A 36 8.81 -13.96 -6.60
N PHE A 37 9.32 -12.76 -6.39
CA PHE A 37 9.41 -11.72 -7.40
C PHE A 37 10.28 -12.10 -8.60
N GLU A 38 11.43 -12.74 -8.39
CA GLU A 38 12.27 -13.21 -9.49
C GLU A 38 11.55 -14.26 -10.35
N ALA A 39 10.91 -15.23 -9.72
CA ALA A 39 10.13 -16.25 -10.42
C ALA A 39 8.92 -15.65 -11.15
N ALA A 40 8.29 -14.62 -10.57
CA ALA A 40 7.20 -13.88 -11.20
C ALA A 40 7.66 -13.17 -12.49
N ALA A 41 8.83 -12.51 -12.44
CA ALA A 41 9.41 -11.84 -13.61
C ALA A 41 9.76 -12.83 -14.73
N LEU A 42 10.35 -13.98 -14.39
CA LEU A 42 10.65 -15.04 -15.36
C LEU A 42 9.37 -15.63 -15.98
N ALA A 43 8.38 -15.97 -15.18
CA ALA A 43 7.11 -16.51 -15.65
C ALA A 43 6.35 -15.50 -16.53
N ALA A 44 6.43 -14.20 -16.23
CA ALA A 44 5.86 -13.17 -17.06
C ALA A 44 6.57 -13.08 -18.42
N GLU A 45 7.90 -13.14 -18.44
CA GLU A 45 8.68 -13.11 -19.68
C GLU A 45 8.41 -14.34 -20.55
N GLU A 46 8.27 -15.54 -19.97
CA GLU A 46 7.89 -16.77 -20.68
C GLU A 46 6.52 -16.66 -21.36
N ALA A 47 5.59 -15.90 -20.76
CA ALA A 47 4.24 -15.69 -21.29
C ALA A 47 4.17 -14.54 -22.30
N ARG A 48 5.29 -13.90 -22.67
CA ARG A 48 5.33 -12.73 -23.55
C ARG A 48 4.76 -13.03 -24.93
N SER A 49 3.88 -12.16 -25.38
CA SER A 49 3.41 -12.08 -26.76
C SER A 49 3.18 -10.60 -27.13
N PRO A 50 3.05 -10.26 -28.43
CA PRO A 50 2.81 -8.88 -28.84
C PRO A 50 1.57 -8.24 -28.19
N GLU A 51 0.52 -9.04 -27.96
CA GLU A 51 -0.75 -8.57 -27.38
C GLU A 51 -0.66 -8.35 -25.87
N ARG A 52 0.29 -9.00 -25.21
CA ARG A 52 0.46 -8.98 -23.74
C ARG A 52 1.73 -8.26 -23.30
N ALA A 53 2.49 -7.68 -24.23
CA ALA A 53 3.80 -7.09 -23.91
C ALA A 53 3.73 -6.06 -22.79
N ASP A 54 2.71 -5.19 -22.80
CA ASP A 54 2.54 -4.14 -21.80
C ASP A 54 2.21 -4.73 -20.40
N ALA A 55 1.32 -5.74 -20.33
CA ALA A 55 0.99 -6.42 -19.07
C ALA A 55 2.17 -7.24 -18.51
N VAL A 56 2.98 -7.84 -19.40
CA VAL A 56 4.22 -8.52 -19.02
C VAL A 56 5.23 -7.53 -18.43
N ASP A 57 5.46 -6.41 -19.11
CA ASP A 57 6.39 -5.38 -18.62
C ASP A 57 5.91 -4.79 -17.30
N LEU A 58 4.60 -4.67 -17.08
CA LEU A 58 4.03 -4.22 -15.80
C LEU A 58 4.35 -5.19 -14.66
N ILE A 59 4.11 -6.50 -14.83
CA ILE A 59 4.41 -7.50 -13.80
C ILE A 59 5.90 -7.51 -13.47
N ILE A 60 6.75 -7.46 -14.50
CA ILE A 60 8.20 -7.45 -14.33
C ILE A 60 8.64 -6.18 -13.57
N ALA A 61 8.14 -5.01 -13.99
CA ALA A 61 8.47 -3.74 -13.33
C ALA A 61 8.11 -3.79 -11.84
N ARG A 62 6.88 -4.22 -11.51
CA ARG A 62 6.42 -4.34 -10.13
C ARG A 62 7.25 -5.32 -9.32
N ALA A 63 7.63 -6.46 -9.91
CA ALA A 63 8.48 -7.45 -9.26
C ALA A 63 9.88 -6.88 -8.93
N PHE A 64 10.47 -6.11 -9.83
CA PHE A 64 11.76 -5.48 -9.60
C PHE A 64 11.71 -4.31 -8.60
N LEU A 65 10.60 -3.56 -8.51
CA LEU A 65 10.41 -2.56 -7.45
C LEU A 65 10.38 -3.21 -6.06
N GLU A 66 9.64 -4.31 -5.90
CA GLU A 66 9.61 -5.05 -4.64
C GLU A 66 10.99 -5.64 -4.28
N ARG A 67 11.73 -6.16 -5.26
CA ARG A 67 13.12 -6.63 -5.05
C ARG A 67 14.04 -5.49 -4.61
N PHE A 68 13.92 -4.32 -5.23
CA PHE A 68 14.68 -3.14 -4.80
C PHE A 68 14.39 -2.79 -3.34
N ARG A 69 13.14 -2.87 -2.91
CA ARG A 69 12.76 -2.60 -1.50
C ARG A 69 13.39 -3.59 -0.52
N GLU A 70 13.62 -4.84 -0.94
CA GLU A 70 14.25 -5.86 -0.11
C GLU A 70 15.78 -5.76 -0.10
N SER A 71 16.39 -5.36 -1.20
CA SER A 71 17.86 -5.45 -1.41
C SER A 71 18.57 -4.11 -1.61
N ALA A 72 17.84 -3.04 -1.89
CA ALA A 72 18.35 -1.74 -2.33
C ALA A 72 19.24 -1.81 -3.60
N SER A 73 19.05 -2.82 -4.45
CA SER A 73 19.81 -3.04 -5.68
C SER A 73 19.46 -1.99 -6.74
N GLN A 74 20.37 -1.09 -7.06
CA GLN A 74 20.16 -0.06 -8.09
C GLN A 74 19.87 -0.66 -9.48
N THR A 75 20.38 -1.85 -9.76
CA THR A 75 20.06 -2.57 -11.00
C THR A 75 18.59 -2.93 -11.07
N ASP A 76 17.99 -3.34 -9.96
CA ASP A 76 16.58 -3.68 -9.91
C ASP A 76 15.70 -2.45 -10.15
N LEU A 77 16.01 -1.31 -9.52
CA LEU A 77 15.30 -0.05 -9.77
C LEU A 77 15.43 0.42 -11.22
N THR A 78 16.63 0.33 -11.80
CA THR A 78 16.85 0.68 -13.21
C THR A 78 16.04 -0.22 -14.14
N THR A 79 16.03 -1.53 -13.89
CA THR A 79 15.25 -2.50 -14.67
C THR A 79 13.75 -2.22 -14.57
N ALA A 80 13.24 -1.95 -13.37
CA ALA A 80 11.82 -1.60 -13.17
C ALA A 80 11.43 -0.37 -13.99
N ARG A 81 12.24 0.69 -13.93
CA ARG A 81 12.02 1.93 -14.69
C ARG A 81 12.02 1.71 -16.18
N GLU A 82 12.98 0.94 -16.70
CA GLU A 82 13.04 0.63 -18.13
C GLU A 82 11.78 -0.11 -18.60
N ARG A 83 11.25 -1.02 -17.77
CA ARG A 83 10.02 -1.72 -18.08
C ARG A 83 8.80 -0.79 -18.03
N LEU A 84 8.65 0.05 -17.01
CA LEU A 84 7.57 1.05 -16.91
C LEU A 84 7.54 1.99 -18.12
N ARG A 85 8.69 2.45 -18.59
CA ARG A 85 8.80 3.35 -19.75
C ARG A 85 8.36 2.73 -21.09
N ARG A 86 8.36 1.41 -21.21
CA ARG A 86 7.93 0.70 -22.44
C ARG A 86 6.43 0.53 -22.56
N ILE A 87 5.72 0.63 -21.44
CA ILE A 87 4.30 0.35 -21.35
C ILE A 87 3.49 1.43 -22.07
N ASN A 88 2.57 1.01 -22.95
CA ASN A 88 1.52 1.86 -23.48
C ASN A 88 0.26 1.73 -22.60
N PRO A 89 -0.07 2.75 -21.77
CA PRO A 89 -1.21 2.66 -20.84
C PRO A 89 -2.57 2.45 -21.53
N ALA A 90 -2.69 2.83 -22.81
CA ALA A 90 -3.92 2.65 -23.57
C ALA A 90 -4.23 1.17 -23.87
N ARG A 91 -3.25 0.28 -23.78
CA ARG A 91 -3.42 -1.17 -24.00
C ARG A 91 -3.69 -1.95 -22.71
N LEU A 92 -3.56 -1.30 -21.56
CA LEU A 92 -3.84 -1.90 -20.27
C LEU A 92 -5.33 -1.87 -19.98
N ASN A 93 -5.84 -2.91 -19.31
CA ASN A 93 -7.18 -2.87 -18.73
C ASN A 93 -7.21 -1.95 -17.49
N GLU A 94 -8.39 -1.75 -16.89
CA GLU A 94 -8.57 -0.81 -15.77
C GLU A 94 -7.71 -1.20 -14.54
N SER A 95 -7.68 -2.47 -14.17
CA SER A 95 -6.86 -2.96 -13.05
C SER A 95 -5.37 -2.77 -13.33
N GLU A 96 -4.92 -3.11 -14.52
CA GLU A 96 -3.53 -2.94 -14.94
C GLU A 96 -3.12 -1.47 -15.01
N ARG A 97 -4.02 -0.56 -15.42
CA ARG A 97 -3.75 0.89 -15.37
C ARG A 97 -3.56 1.40 -13.95
N THR A 98 -4.38 0.90 -13.01
CA THR A 98 -4.21 1.20 -11.58
C THR A 98 -2.86 0.71 -11.07
N GLU A 99 -2.49 -0.53 -11.36
CA GLU A 99 -1.20 -1.09 -10.99
C GLU A 99 -0.02 -0.34 -11.64
N TYR A 100 -0.17 0.13 -12.87
CA TYR A 100 0.82 0.93 -13.57
C TYR A 100 1.03 2.29 -12.89
N LEU A 101 -0.04 2.99 -12.49
CA LEU A 101 0.06 4.24 -11.72
C LEU A 101 0.72 4.01 -10.35
N VAL A 102 0.37 2.90 -9.66
CA VAL A 102 1.06 2.52 -8.43
C VAL A 102 2.56 2.33 -8.68
N GLY A 103 2.93 1.60 -9.74
CA GLY A 103 4.32 1.36 -10.08
C GLY A 103 5.09 2.65 -10.43
N LEU A 104 4.48 3.57 -11.18
CA LEU A 104 5.08 4.88 -11.50
C LEU A 104 5.28 5.74 -10.24
N GLY A 105 4.27 5.79 -9.38
CA GLY A 105 4.36 6.52 -8.10
C GLY A 105 5.43 5.93 -7.19
N GLU A 106 5.52 4.60 -7.12
CA GLU A 106 6.54 3.89 -6.35
C GLU A 106 7.95 4.13 -6.89
N ASP A 107 8.17 4.07 -8.21
CA ASP A 107 9.48 4.37 -8.83
C ASP A 107 9.93 5.80 -8.48
N LEU A 108 9.06 6.79 -8.65
CA LEU A 108 9.34 8.19 -8.28
C LEU A 108 9.61 8.37 -6.78
N PHE A 109 8.86 7.66 -5.93
CA PHE A 109 9.04 7.69 -4.48
C PHE A 109 10.40 7.12 -4.06
N LEU A 110 10.81 6.01 -4.66
CA LEU A 110 12.09 5.36 -4.41
C LEU A 110 13.28 6.18 -4.96
N GLU A 111 13.08 6.94 -6.02
CA GLU A 111 14.07 7.92 -6.52
C GLU A 111 14.21 9.18 -5.67
N GLY A 112 13.28 9.41 -4.73
CA GLY A 112 13.24 10.62 -3.93
C GLY A 112 12.56 11.80 -4.64
N ALA A 113 11.91 11.60 -5.79
CA ALA A 113 11.11 12.60 -6.49
C ALA A 113 9.73 12.77 -5.81
N SER A 114 9.76 13.15 -4.52
CA SER A 114 8.63 13.08 -3.60
C SER A 114 7.39 13.84 -4.09
N GLY A 115 7.53 15.07 -4.58
CA GLY A 115 6.41 15.86 -5.08
C GLY A 115 5.75 15.24 -6.31
N ALA A 116 6.53 14.64 -7.22
CA ALA A 116 6.01 13.94 -8.39
C ALA A 116 5.31 12.63 -8.00
N ALA A 117 5.89 11.87 -7.06
CA ALA A 117 5.27 10.67 -6.52
C ALA A 117 3.91 10.97 -5.88
N ALA A 118 3.82 12.00 -5.03
CA ALA A 118 2.57 12.42 -4.40
C ALA A 118 1.50 12.78 -5.44
N ASN A 119 1.85 13.47 -6.52
CA ASN A 119 0.91 13.82 -7.60
C ASN A 119 0.38 12.58 -8.33
N ILE A 120 1.22 11.56 -8.57
CA ILE A 120 0.75 10.29 -9.17
C ILE A 120 -0.20 9.56 -8.22
N PHE A 121 0.13 9.50 -6.94
CA PHE A 121 -0.75 8.85 -5.94
C PHE A 121 -2.08 9.61 -5.74
N ASP A 122 -2.10 10.94 -5.86
CA ASP A 122 -3.35 11.74 -5.83
C ASP A 122 -4.35 11.23 -6.89
N THR A 123 -3.87 10.95 -8.12
CA THR A 123 -4.71 10.43 -9.20
C THR A 123 -5.40 9.11 -8.84
N LEU A 124 -4.72 8.24 -8.06
CA LEU A 124 -5.31 6.97 -7.58
C LEU A 124 -6.43 7.17 -6.57
N PHE A 125 -6.42 8.25 -5.82
CA PHE A 125 -7.46 8.55 -4.83
C PHE A 125 -8.66 9.28 -5.45
N GLU A 126 -8.47 10.01 -6.53
CA GLU A 126 -9.54 10.70 -7.26
C GLU A 126 -10.38 9.74 -8.10
N SER A 127 -9.76 8.74 -8.66
CA SER A 127 -10.41 7.70 -9.47
C SER A 127 -9.96 6.31 -8.98
N PRO A 128 -10.46 5.88 -7.83
CA PRO A 128 -9.98 4.64 -7.23
C PRO A 128 -10.34 3.45 -8.09
N GLY A 129 -9.35 2.92 -8.77
CA GLY A 129 -9.42 1.59 -9.36
C GLY A 129 -9.45 0.51 -8.27
N PRO A 130 -9.53 -0.78 -8.64
CA PRO A 130 -9.66 -1.89 -7.71
C PRO A 130 -8.35 -2.13 -6.93
N LEU A 131 -8.06 -1.30 -5.92
CA LEU A 131 -7.00 -1.56 -4.95
C LEU A 131 -7.55 -2.44 -3.82
N THR A 132 -6.78 -3.46 -3.43
CA THR A 132 -7.04 -4.17 -2.18
C THR A 132 -6.83 -3.23 -0.99
N ALA A 133 -7.43 -3.52 0.17
CA ALA A 133 -7.26 -2.70 1.38
C ALA A 133 -5.77 -2.52 1.74
N ALA A 134 -4.99 -3.60 1.71
CA ALA A 134 -3.55 -3.56 1.99
C ALA A 134 -2.77 -2.71 0.96
N ALA A 135 -3.11 -2.80 -0.34
CA ALA A 135 -2.48 -1.97 -1.36
C ALA A 135 -2.86 -0.48 -1.19
N ARG A 136 -4.10 -0.20 -0.80
CA ARG A 136 -4.58 1.15 -0.52
C ARG A 136 -3.85 1.77 0.68
N ASP A 137 -3.74 1.04 1.79
CA ASP A 137 -2.99 1.49 2.97
C ASP A 137 -1.52 1.78 2.63
N ARG A 138 -0.88 0.94 1.83
CA ARG A 138 0.50 1.15 1.36
C ARG A 138 0.64 2.41 0.49
N VAL A 139 -0.29 2.63 -0.44
CA VAL A 139 -0.29 3.84 -1.29
C VAL A 139 -0.53 5.09 -0.46
N LEU A 140 -1.41 5.05 0.53
CA LEU A 140 -1.65 6.14 1.48
C LEU A 140 -0.38 6.47 2.27
N ASP A 141 0.33 5.46 2.77
CA ASP A 141 1.58 5.63 3.49
C ASP A 141 2.67 6.27 2.62
N TRP A 142 2.88 5.77 1.40
CA TRP A 142 3.84 6.36 0.46
C TRP A 142 3.49 7.80 0.08
N TRP A 143 2.21 8.07 -0.17
CA TRP A 143 1.73 9.39 -0.50
C TRP A 143 1.97 10.39 0.63
N ALA A 144 1.61 10.04 1.85
CA ALA A 144 1.80 10.90 3.01
C ALA A 144 3.29 11.08 3.34
N THR A 145 4.10 10.00 3.24
CA THR A 145 5.56 10.07 3.36
C THR A 145 6.17 10.99 2.29
N ALA A 146 5.69 10.92 1.06
CA ALA A 146 6.18 11.77 -0.02
C ALA A 146 5.87 13.25 0.26
N LEU A 147 4.67 13.57 0.72
CA LEU A 147 4.30 14.94 1.11
C LEU A 147 5.08 15.42 2.34
N ASP A 148 5.32 14.58 3.34
CA ASP A 148 6.13 14.91 4.51
C ASP A 148 7.58 15.22 4.11
N ARG A 149 8.20 14.40 3.24
CA ARG A 149 9.54 14.66 2.70
C ARG A 149 9.61 15.97 1.91
N GLU A 150 8.55 16.30 1.17
CA GLU A 150 8.44 17.54 0.42
C GLU A 150 8.23 18.75 1.35
N ALA A 151 7.53 18.58 2.49
CA ALA A 151 7.25 19.63 3.45
C ALA A 151 8.46 20.00 4.31
N ARG A 152 9.24 19.02 4.77
CA ARG A 152 10.33 19.21 5.76
C ARG A 152 11.35 20.30 5.40
N PRO A 153 11.85 20.43 4.15
CA PRO A 153 12.82 21.48 3.79
C PRO A 153 12.20 22.86 3.61
N ARG A 154 10.86 23.00 3.65
CA ARG A 154 10.15 24.24 3.37
C ARG A 154 10.01 25.13 4.61
N ALA A 155 9.83 26.42 4.40
CA ALA A 155 9.44 27.35 5.45
C ALA A 155 8.03 26.99 5.99
N ASP A 156 7.75 27.40 7.24
CA ASP A 156 6.50 27.06 7.92
C ASP A 156 5.26 27.39 7.10
N ILE A 157 5.23 28.56 6.49
CA ILE A 157 4.09 29.02 5.69
C ILE A 157 3.82 28.12 4.47
N ASP A 158 4.87 27.51 3.88
CA ASP A 158 4.76 26.68 2.68
C ASP A 158 4.53 25.20 3.03
N ARG A 159 4.93 24.76 4.23
CA ARG A 159 4.74 23.36 4.67
C ARG A 159 3.36 23.13 5.27
N GLN A 160 2.75 24.11 5.92
CA GLN A 160 1.45 23.96 6.56
C GLN A 160 0.34 23.49 5.60
N PRO A 161 0.23 23.99 4.36
CA PRO A 161 -0.75 23.46 3.40
C PRO A 161 -0.55 21.99 3.05
N LEU A 162 0.69 21.48 3.06
CA LEU A 162 0.98 20.06 2.78
C LEU A 162 0.50 19.16 3.92
N TYR A 163 0.75 19.56 5.17
CA TYR A 163 0.23 18.81 6.33
C TYR A 163 -1.29 18.93 6.44
N GLN A 164 -1.88 20.05 6.06
CA GLN A 164 -3.33 20.16 5.97
C GLN A 164 -3.91 19.20 4.93
N LYS A 165 -3.27 19.09 3.76
CA LYS A 165 -3.67 18.14 2.71
C LYS A 165 -3.60 16.68 3.22
N ILE A 166 -2.56 16.33 3.99
CA ILE A 166 -2.46 15.00 4.63
C ILE A 166 -3.63 14.80 5.59
N ARG A 167 -3.88 15.76 6.50
CA ARG A 167 -4.98 15.66 7.48
C ARG A 167 -6.34 15.46 6.82
N ASP A 168 -6.63 16.22 5.78
CA ASP A 168 -7.91 16.16 5.10
C ASP A 168 -8.09 14.80 4.41
N ARG A 169 -7.09 14.32 3.68
CA ARG A 169 -7.12 12.99 3.07
C ARG A 169 -7.28 11.87 4.11
N MET A 170 -6.60 11.95 5.24
CA MET A 170 -6.70 10.91 6.27
C MET A 170 -8.07 10.93 6.98
N ARG A 171 -8.71 12.08 7.13
CA ARG A 171 -10.10 12.16 7.63
C ARG A 171 -11.09 11.54 6.64
N ASP A 172 -10.92 11.83 5.33
CA ASP A 172 -11.74 11.22 4.28
C ASP A 172 -11.57 9.71 4.27
N GLU A 173 -10.33 9.21 4.40
CA GLU A 173 -10.07 7.78 4.50
C GLU A 173 -10.74 7.16 5.72
N LEU A 174 -10.63 7.76 6.90
CA LEU A 174 -11.27 7.27 8.12
C LEU A 174 -12.81 7.29 8.04
N THR A 175 -13.39 8.16 7.23
CA THR A 175 -14.83 8.16 6.96
C THR A 175 -15.24 6.94 6.14
N GLN A 176 -14.43 6.55 5.16
CA GLN A 176 -14.67 5.41 4.26
C GLN A 176 -14.21 4.08 4.87
N ASN A 177 -13.10 4.12 5.59
CA ASN A 177 -12.45 2.98 6.24
C ASN A 177 -12.10 3.34 7.70
N PRO A 178 -13.06 3.24 8.63
CA PRO A 178 -12.84 3.59 10.05
C PRO A 178 -11.77 2.76 10.75
N GLY A 179 -11.39 1.62 10.18
CA GLY A 179 -10.36 0.72 10.70
C GLY A 179 -8.94 1.06 10.27
N SER A 180 -8.73 2.04 9.36
CA SER A 180 -7.39 2.36 8.85
C SER A 180 -6.49 2.92 9.95
N ALA A 181 -5.51 2.11 10.33
CA ALA A 181 -4.50 2.49 11.30
C ALA A 181 -3.44 3.42 10.67
N VAL A 182 -3.12 3.22 9.40
CA VAL A 182 -2.23 4.10 8.61
C VAL A 182 -2.78 5.52 8.55
N ALA A 183 -4.09 5.68 8.28
CA ALA A 183 -4.71 6.98 8.26
C ALA A 183 -4.67 7.68 9.64
N SER A 184 -4.82 6.92 10.74
CA SER A 184 -4.70 7.46 12.09
C SER A 184 -3.26 7.87 12.42
N TYR A 185 -2.26 7.09 12.01
CA TYR A 185 -0.84 7.43 12.16
C TYR A 185 -0.53 8.77 11.48
N TRP A 186 -0.88 8.91 10.20
CA TRP A 186 -0.59 10.12 9.45
C TRP A 186 -1.42 11.33 9.88
N LEU A 187 -2.65 11.10 10.38
CA LEU A 187 -3.44 12.16 11.01
C LEU A 187 -2.72 12.70 12.26
N SER A 188 -2.17 11.79 13.08
CA SER A 188 -1.39 12.15 14.28
C SER A 188 -0.11 12.90 13.92
N ALA A 189 0.68 12.39 12.97
CA ALA A 189 1.94 12.99 12.55
C ALA A 189 1.71 14.41 11.98
N ALA A 190 0.75 14.54 11.06
CA ALA A 190 0.45 15.84 10.45
C ALA A 190 -0.14 16.86 11.43
N ALA A 191 -0.96 16.41 12.38
CA ALA A 191 -1.46 17.28 13.45
C ALA A 191 -0.33 17.80 14.34
N SER A 192 0.64 16.92 14.69
CA SER A 192 1.83 17.30 15.47
C SER A 192 2.68 18.35 14.74
N GLU A 193 2.90 18.19 13.43
CA GLU A 193 3.65 19.17 12.61
C GLU A 193 2.93 20.52 12.46
N GLN A 194 1.61 20.54 12.65
CA GLN A 194 0.81 21.76 12.68
C GLN A 194 0.66 22.37 14.09
N GLY A 195 1.27 21.74 15.13
CA GLY A 195 1.16 22.21 16.51
C GLY A 195 -0.19 21.91 17.18
N ASP A 196 -1.03 21.09 16.56
CA ASP A 196 -2.31 20.64 17.11
C ASP A 196 -2.06 19.40 18.00
N HIS A 197 -1.50 19.65 19.19
CA HIS A 197 -1.00 18.61 20.08
C HIS A 197 -2.10 17.71 20.66
N GLU A 198 -3.33 18.24 20.77
CA GLU A 198 -4.47 17.45 21.24
C GLU A 198 -4.92 16.46 20.15
N ALA A 199 -5.17 16.94 18.94
CA ALA A 199 -5.54 16.09 17.83
C ALA A 199 -4.44 15.05 17.50
N ALA A 200 -3.17 15.42 17.65
CA ALA A 200 -2.05 14.50 17.46
C ALA A 200 -2.09 13.35 18.47
N TRP A 201 -2.31 13.65 19.74
CA TRP A 201 -2.41 12.68 20.82
C TRP A 201 -3.59 11.72 20.63
N ASP A 202 -4.78 12.28 20.36
CA ASP A 202 -6.01 11.49 20.19
C ASP A 202 -5.93 10.57 18.97
N ALA A 203 -5.35 11.08 17.87
CA ALA A 203 -5.13 10.28 16.66
C ALA A 203 -4.10 9.16 16.89
N ALA A 204 -3.06 9.39 17.70
CA ALA A 204 -2.09 8.35 18.07
C ALA A 204 -2.75 7.23 18.89
N MET A 205 -3.55 7.59 19.89
CA MET A 205 -4.32 6.63 20.68
C MET A 205 -5.26 5.79 19.81
N ALA A 206 -6.00 6.46 18.92
CA ALA A 206 -6.89 5.79 17.98
C ALA A 206 -6.12 4.86 17.01
N GLY A 207 -4.96 5.29 16.52
CA GLY A 207 -4.08 4.50 15.67
C GLY A 207 -3.55 3.25 16.38
N TRP A 208 -3.18 3.36 17.64
CA TRP A 208 -2.75 2.22 18.45
C TRP A 208 -3.83 1.13 18.55
N VAL A 209 -5.08 1.53 18.81
CA VAL A 209 -6.20 0.58 18.89
C VAL A 209 -6.51 -0.04 17.53
N ARG A 210 -6.54 0.78 16.47
CA ARG A 210 -6.82 0.33 15.10
C ARG A 210 -5.73 -0.56 14.54
N SER A 211 -4.48 -0.44 15.01
CA SER A 211 -3.37 -1.26 14.52
C SER A 211 -3.63 -2.77 14.69
N ALA A 212 -4.48 -3.17 15.63
CA ALA A 212 -4.88 -4.57 15.80
C ALA A 212 -5.58 -5.18 14.56
N PHE A 213 -6.08 -4.35 13.64
CA PHE A 213 -6.69 -4.80 12.37
C PHE A 213 -5.68 -4.93 11.22
N ALA A 214 -4.42 -4.52 11.41
CA ALA A 214 -3.37 -4.68 10.39
C ALA A 214 -2.93 -6.15 10.26
N GLU A 215 -2.35 -6.51 9.09
CA GLU A 215 -1.97 -7.89 8.75
C GLU A 215 -1.00 -8.54 9.75
N ASP A 216 -0.05 -7.76 10.30
CA ASP A 216 0.94 -8.21 11.29
C ASP A 216 0.45 -8.02 12.75
N GLN A 217 -0.87 -7.91 12.96
CA GLN A 217 -1.46 -7.51 14.23
C GLN A 217 -0.97 -6.15 14.75
N GLY A 218 -0.49 -5.33 13.83
CA GLY A 218 -0.06 -3.97 14.08
C GLY A 218 1.32 -3.83 14.73
N VAL A 219 2.15 -4.86 14.73
CA VAL A 219 3.47 -4.84 15.38
C VAL A 219 4.34 -3.70 14.85
N ALA A 220 4.47 -3.59 13.52
CA ALA A 220 5.28 -2.55 12.89
C ALA A 220 4.71 -1.15 13.16
N LEU A 221 3.42 -0.95 12.93
CA LEU A 221 2.77 0.35 13.08
C LEU A 221 2.74 0.82 14.54
N ARG A 222 2.59 -0.10 15.51
CA ARG A 222 2.70 0.23 16.94
C ARG A 222 4.09 0.72 17.32
N ALA A 223 5.14 0.12 16.78
CA ALA A 223 6.51 0.58 16.99
C ALA A 223 6.75 1.98 16.40
N GLU A 224 6.17 2.27 15.23
CA GLU A 224 6.22 3.61 14.62
C GLU A 224 5.44 4.64 15.41
N LEU A 225 4.22 4.29 15.88
CA LEU A 225 3.43 5.15 16.77
C LEU A 225 4.16 5.44 18.10
N ASP A 226 4.76 4.43 18.72
CA ASP A 226 5.57 4.64 19.90
C ASP A 226 6.72 5.62 19.65
N THR A 227 7.39 5.48 18.53
CA THR A 227 8.47 6.38 18.12
C THR A 227 7.95 7.80 17.90
N LEU A 228 6.83 7.96 17.21
CA LEU A 228 6.19 9.25 16.95
C LEU A 228 5.78 9.93 18.27
N VAL A 229 5.11 9.18 19.16
CA VAL A 229 4.62 9.72 20.43
C VAL A 229 5.80 10.11 21.31
N GLN A 230 6.79 9.24 21.52
CA GLN A 230 7.91 9.49 22.43
C GLN A 230 8.85 10.59 21.94
N LYS A 231 9.15 10.63 20.62
CA LYS A 231 10.16 11.55 20.10
C LYS A 231 9.58 12.90 19.66
N LEU A 232 8.31 12.97 19.30
CA LEU A 232 7.71 14.19 18.74
C LEU A 232 6.55 14.69 19.59
N ILE A 233 5.50 13.89 19.82
CA ILE A 233 4.26 14.38 20.43
C ILE A 233 4.46 14.70 21.92
N VAL A 234 5.04 13.81 22.69
CA VAL A 234 5.28 14.01 24.15
C VAL A 234 6.10 15.27 24.40
N PRO A 235 7.27 15.51 23.77
CA PRO A 235 8.04 16.74 24.01
C PRO A 235 7.30 18.02 23.59
N GLN A 236 6.52 17.98 22.54
CA GLN A 236 5.76 19.15 22.07
C GLN A 236 4.57 19.45 22.99
N ARG A 237 3.78 18.41 23.34
CA ARG A 237 2.61 18.52 24.22
C ARG A 237 3.02 18.92 25.63
N ALA A 238 4.11 18.37 26.16
CA ALA A 238 4.65 18.73 27.47
C ALA A 238 4.98 20.22 27.56
N ARG A 239 5.63 20.78 26.53
CA ARG A 239 5.90 22.22 26.44
C ARG A 239 4.63 23.05 26.36
N ALA A 240 3.66 22.64 25.56
CA ALA A 240 2.39 23.34 25.38
C ALA A 240 1.55 23.37 26.67
N LEU A 241 1.56 22.28 27.43
CA LEU A 241 0.79 22.13 28.68
C LEU A 241 1.57 22.57 29.93
N ALA A 242 2.84 22.94 29.81
CA ALA A 242 3.77 23.18 30.92
C ALA A 242 3.80 22.00 31.92
N GLN A 243 3.78 20.77 31.42
CA GLN A 243 3.81 19.52 32.19
C GLN A 243 5.14 18.77 32.00
N PRO A 244 5.56 17.97 32.99
CA PRO A 244 6.72 17.10 32.81
C PRO A 244 6.47 16.06 31.71
N PRO A 245 7.42 15.87 30.78
CA PRO A 245 7.29 14.83 29.72
C PRO A 245 7.07 13.43 30.28
N GLU A 246 7.64 13.12 31.43
CA GLU A 246 7.54 11.83 32.11
C GLU A 246 6.10 11.47 32.48
N GLN A 247 5.27 12.49 32.81
CA GLN A 247 3.85 12.28 33.11
C GLN A 247 3.11 11.83 31.84
N LEU A 248 3.32 12.49 30.71
CA LEU A 248 2.70 12.13 29.43
C LEU A 248 3.19 10.76 28.92
N GLN A 249 4.46 10.42 29.18
CA GLN A 249 4.98 9.08 28.88
C GLN A 249 4.27 8.01 29.71
N GLN A 250 4.06 8.26 31.01
CA GLN A 250 3.31 7.34 31.89
C GLN A 250 1.85 7.19 31.44
N GLU A 251 1.20 8.28 31.01
CA GLU A 251 -0.16 8.24 30.48
C GLU A 251 -0.22 7.37 29.21
N TRP A 252 0.77 7.51 28.31
CA TRP A 252 0.88 6.69 27.11
C TRP A 252 1.08 5.20 27.42
N GLU A 253 1.98 4.87 28.32
CA GLU A 253 2.23 3.49 28.75
C GLU A 253 1.01 2.86 29.44
N ALA A 254 0.33 3.62 30.29
CA ALA A 254 -0.91 3.18 30.93
C ALA A 254 -2.01 2.91 29.90
N PHE A 255 -2.15 3.79 28.91
CA PHE A 255 -3.09 3.61 27.80
C PHE A 255 -2.78 2.32 27.02
N LYS A 256 -1.51 2.12 26.62
CA LYS A 256 -1.09 0.92 25.87
C LYS A 256 -1.39 -0.36 26.65
N THR A 257 -1.03 -0.38 27.96
CA THR A 257 -1.28 -1.52 28.85
C THR A 257 -2.78 -1.86 28.93
N HIS A 258 -3.64 -0.85 28.97
CA HIS A 258 -5.09 -1.06 28.99
C HIS A 258 -5.63 -1.69 27.72
N TRP A 259 -5.00 -1.39 26.56
CA TRP A 259 -5.41 -1.85 25.24
C TRP A 259 -4.55 -2.98 24.65
N GLN A 260 -3.54 -3.48 25.40
CA GLN A 260 -2.83 -4.71 25.05
C GLN A 260 -3.78 -5.90 25.28
N ARG A 261 -4.26 -6.47 24.18
CA ARG A 261 -4.96 -7.76 24.18
C ARG A 261 -4.22 -8.75 23.31
#